data_e04563c70d732e182823132759a18821
#
_entry.id   e04563c70d732e182823132759a18821
#
_cell.length_a   1.000
_cell.length_b   1.000
_cell.length_c   1.000
_cell.angle_alpha   90.00
_cell.angle_beta   90.00
_cell.angle_gamma   90.00
#
_symmetry.space_group_name_H-M   'P 1'
#
loop_
_entity.id
_entity.type
_entity.pdbx_description
1 polymer ?
#
loop_
_entity_poly.entity_id
_entity_poly.type
_entity_poly.pdbx_seq_one_letter_code
_entity_poly.pdbx_strand_id
1 'polypeptide(L)'
;MDEKIQHIASLIMNSDLLLTKAKSQLTTKYPYFGMLASRLKHEANENIESYASNGVRFLYNPEFIESCTIEELSFILTNCVMHHILSHQQRKLKRKGYLWQLATDYAINNLLAKNGMKMPDGINYDKKFKNMYAEEIYEALKKERIEAGFDAYEEDENEKNQEEQEQNKFSKTKNIEEN
;
A
#
# COMPACT_ATOMS: atom_id res chain seq x y z
N MET A 1 4.69 28.92 20.42
CA MET A 1 4.87 27.77 19.52
C MET A 1 3.64 27.77 18.61
N ASP A 2 3.83 27.68 17.32
CA ASP A 2 2.78 27.85 16.33
C ASP A 2 1.67 26.80 16.55
N GLU A 3 0.40 27.21 16.60
CA GLU A 3 -0.75 26.30 16.78
C GLU A 3 -0.76 25.18 15.74
N LYS A 4 -0.29 25.49 14.52
CA LYS A 4 -0.14 24.53 13.45
C LYS A 4 0.86 23.42 13.80
N ILE A 5 2.00 23.74 14.41
CA ILE A 5 3.03 22.75 14.82
C ILE A 5 2.46 21.84 15.91
N GLN A 6 1.71 22.40 16.86
CA GLN A 6 1.08 21.61 17.93
C GLN A 6 0.03 20.66 17.37
N HIS A 7 -0.77 21.11 16.41
CA HIS A 7 -1.78 20.29 15.74
C HIS A 7 -1.14 19.11 14.99
N ILE A 8 -0.12 19.37 14.17
CA ILE A 8 0.62 18.32 13.44
C ILE A 8 1.26 17.31 14.39
N ALA A 9 1.90 17.77 15.45
CA ALA A 9 2.50 16.88 16.46
C ALA A 9 1.45 15.98 17.12
N SER A 10 0.27 16.51 17.42
CA SER A 10 -0.85 15.72 17.96
C SER A 10 -1.35 14.67 16.96
N LEU A 11 -1.53 15.02 15.68
CA LEU A 11 -1.92 14.12 14.63
C LEU A 11 -0.93 12.95 14.47
N ILE A 12 0.37 13.25 14.44
CA ILE A 12 1.42 12.21 14.34
C ILE A 12 1.37 11.27 15.56
N MET A 13 1.26 11.81 16.76
CA MET A 13 1.20 11.00 17.99
C MET A 13 -0.04 10.08 18.00
N ASN A 14 -1.19 10.58 17.60
CA ASN A 14 -2.42 9.78 17.51
C ASN A 14 -2.31 8.70 16.43
N SER A 15 -1.75 9.02 15.28
CA SER A 15 -1.52 8.08 14.18
C SER A 15 -0.58 6.94 14.60
N ASP A 16 0.52 7.25 15.30
CA ASP A 16 1.45 6.24 15.83
C ASP A 16 0.78 5.31 16.83
N LEU A 17 -0.11 5.85 17.67
CA LEU A 17 -0.89 5.06 18.61
C LEU A 17 -1.85 4.11 17.88
N LEU A 18 -2.55 4.58 16.84
CA LEU A 18 -3.45 3.77 16.03
C LEU A 18 -2.70 2.65 15.29
N LEU A 19 -1.56 2.96 14.68
CA LEU A 19 -0.70 1.97 14.01
C LEU A 19 -0.14 0.94 15.00
N THR A 20 0.22 1.36 16.20
CA THR A 20 0.66 0.45 17.27
C THR A 20 -0.48 -0.49 17.69
N LYS A 21 -1.70 0.02 17.85
CA LYS A 21 -2.88 -0.81 18.16
C LYS A 21 -3.17 -1.81 17.03
N ALA A 22 -3.08 -1.38 15.77
CA ALA A 22 -3.28 -2.27 14.62
C ALA A 22 -2.23 -3.39 14.58
N LYS A 23 -0.95 -3.08 14.82
CA LYS A 23 0.12 -4.10 14.94
C LYS A 23 -0.11 -5.07 16.10
N SER A 24 -0.58 -4.58 17.24
CA SER A 24 -0.94 -5.42 18.39
C SER A 24 -2.11 -6.37 18.06
N GLN A 25 -3.15 -5.86 17.38
CA GLN A 25 -4.26 -6.67 16.92
C GLN A 25 -3.81 -7.73 15.92
N LEU A 26 -2.95 -7.38 14.96
CA LEU A 26 -2.36 -8.33 14.03
C LEU A 26 -1.58 -9.42 14.75
N THR A 27 -0.75 -9.06 15.73
CA THR A 27 0.05 -10.03 16.50
C THR A 27 -0.84 -11.01 17.24
N THR A 28 -2.00 -10.57 17.71
CA THR A 28 -2.97 -11.42 18.42
C THR A 28 -3.76 -12.33 17.47
N LYS A 29 -4.29 -11.78 16.37
CA LYS A 29 -5.17 -12.52 15.44
C LYS A 29 -4.41 -13.28 14.36
N TYR A 30 -3.29 -12.72 13.90
CA TYR A 30 -2.48 -13.21 12.80
C TYR A 30 -0.98 -13.07 13.14
N PRO A 31 -0.44 -13.89 14.05
CA PRO A 31 0.90 -13.71 14.63
C PRO A 31 2.02 -13.53 13.62
N TYR A 32 1.98 -14.28 12.51
CA TYR A 32 2.97 -14.18 11.44
C TYR A 32 2.98 -12.78 10.78
N PHE A 33 1.82 -12.27 10.41
CA PHE A 33 1.71 -10.92 9.82
C PHE A 33 2.02 -9.83 10.83
N GLY A 34 1.61 -10.01 12.09
CA GLY A 34 1.93 -9.07 13.18
C GLY A 34 3.43 -8.94 13.42
N MET A 35 4.15 -10.07 13.42
CA MET A 35 5.60 -10.09 13.54
C MET A 35 6.29 -9.34 12.37
N LEU A 36 5.80 -9.52 11.15
CA LEU A 36 6.35 -8.83 9.98
C LEU A 36 5.99 -7.34 9.97
N ALA A 37 4.73 -7.00 10.26
CA ALA A 37 4.28 -5.62 10.35
C ALA A 37 5.01 -4.84 11.46
N SER A 38 5.40 -5.50 12.55
CA SER A 38 6.16 -4.84 13.64
C SER A 38 7.53 -4.32 13.20
N ARG A 39 8.09 -4.88 12.13
CA ARG A 39 9.40 -4.46 11.57
C ARG A 39 9.30 -3.23 10.66
N LEU A 40 8.09 -2.87 10.20
CA LEU A 40 7.89 -1.66 9.40
C LEU A 40 8.17 -0.42 10.26
N LYS A 41 9.11 0.40 9.81
CA LYS A 41 9.38 1.73 10.41
C LYS A 41 8.32 2.70 9.92
N HIS A 42 7.63 3.34 10.85
CA HIS A 42 6.61 4.35 10.54
C HIS A 42 7.24 5.70 10.33
N GLU A 43 6.77 6.44 9.32
CA GLU A 43 7.22 7.78 9.00
C GLU A 43 6.03 8.60 8.51
N ALA A 44 5.71 9.68 9.22
CA ALA A 44 4.68 10.61 8.81
C ALA A 44 5.14 11.41 7.58
N ASN A 45 4.26 11.58 6.61
CA ASN A 45 4.49 12.39 5.42
C ASN A 45 3.18 13.03 4.96
N GLU A 46 3.03 14.33 5.22
CA GLU A 46 1.83 15.10 4.85
C GLU A 46 1.72 15.35 3.33
N ASN A 47 2.78 15.09 2.55
CA ASN A 47 2.79 15.32 1.11
C ASN A 47 2.23 14.14 0.30
N ILE A 48 1.80 13.07 0.93
CA ILE A 48 1.13 11.94 0.28
C ILE A 48 -0.34 11.90 0.70
N GLU A 49 -1.21 11.39 -0.16
CA GLU A 49 -2.65 11.35 0.11
C GLU A 49 -3.02 10.28 1.15
N SER A 50 -2.32 9.15 1.16
CA SER A 50 -2.66 8.01 2.01
C SER A 50 -1.42 7.37 2.63
N TYR A 51 -0.87 6.32 2.01
CA TYR A 51 0.32 5.62 2.49
C TYR A 51 1.16 5.10 1.32
N ALA A 52 2.41 4.72 1.63
CA ALA A 52 3.29 3.97 0.75
C ALA A 52 4.20 3.07 1.56
N SER A 53 4.62 1.93 1.00
CA SER A 53 5.55 1.02 1.68
C SER A 53 6.54 0.39 0.70
N ASN A 54 7.77 0.21 1.14
CA ASN A 54 8.80 -0.54 0.43
C ASN A 54 9.19 -1.85 1.13
N GLY A 55 8.37 -2.30 2.10
CA GLY A 55 8.63 -3.50 2.91
C GLY A 55 9.53 -3.28 4.14
N VAL A 56 10.18 -2.12 4.25
CA VAL A 56 11.00 -1.71 5.41
C VAL A 56 10.41 -0.48 6.08
N ARG A 57 10.01 0.51 5.28
CA ARG A 57 9.43 1.78 5.71
C ARG A 57 7.95 1.81 5.32
N PHE A 58 7.15 2.39 6.19
CA PHE A 58 5.74 2.67 5.97
C PHE A 58 5.55 4.19 6.12
N LEU A 59 5.48 4.87 4.97
CA LEU A 59 5.15 6.30 4.92
C LEU A 59 3.63 6.44 5.01
N TYR A 60 3.17 7.41 5.77
CA TYR A 60 1.73 7.63 5.95
C TYR A 60 1.36 9.10 6.10
N ASN A 61 0.20 9.45 5.58
CA ASN A 61 -0.43 10.73 5.91
C ASN A 61 -1.18 10.58 7.24
N PRO A 62 -0.89 11.44 8.25
CA PRO A 62 -1.53 11.34 9.57
C PRO A 62 -3.05 11.46 9.54
N GLU A 63 -3.62 12.35 8.72
CA GLU A 63 -5.08 12.52 8.59
C GLU A 63 -5.73 11.26 8.00
N PHE A 64 -5.08 10.62 7.01
CA PHE A 64 -5.54 9.35 6.46
C PHE A 64 -5.56 8.26 7.53
N ILE A 65 -4.51 8.13 8.34
CA ILE A 65 -4.46 7.12 9.41
C ILE A 65 -5.56 7.35 10.45
N GLU A 66 -5.84 8.59 10.82
CA GLU A 66 -6.91 8.91 11.77
C GLU A 66 -8.32 8.61 11.20
N SER A 67 -8.49 8.65 9.90
CA SER A 67 -9.76 8.29 9.25
C SER A 67 -10.05 6.78 9.22
N CYS A 68 -9.04 5.95 9.45
CA CYS A 68 -9.14 4.51 9.37
C CYS A 68 -9.49 3.86 10.73
N THR A 69 -10.24 2.78 10.69
CA THR A 69 -10.43 1.88 11.84
C THR A 69 -9.18 1.01 12.06
N ILE A 70 -9.05 0.43 13.25
CA ILE A 70 -7.94 -0.49 13.58
C ILE A 70 -7.95 -1.74 12.65
N GLU A 71 -9.12 -2.23 12.27
CA GLU A 71 -9.28 -3.35 11.34
C GLU A 71 -8.75 -2.98 9.95
N GLU A 72 -9.07 -1.80 9.46
CA GLU A 72 -8.59 -1.29 8.15
C GLU A 72 -7.09 -1.05 8.17
N LEU A 73 -6.54 -0.48 9.24
CA LEU A 73 -5.10 -0.33 9.41
C LEU A 73 -4.40 -1.70 9.48
N SER A 74 -5.00 -2.68 10.14
CA SER A 74 -4.50 -4.06 10.16
C SER A 74 -4.46 -4.66 8.76
N PHE A 75 -5.49 -4.42 7.93
CA PHE A 75 -5.51 -4.84 6.54
C PHE A 75 -4.41 -4.17 5.72
N ILE A 76 -4.28 -2.84 5.81
CA ILE A 76 -3.27 -2.05 5.09
C ILE A 76 -1.86 -2.53 5.43
N LEU A 77 -1.54 -2.69 6.71
CA LEU A 77 -0.23 -3.18 7.14
C LEU A 77 0.04 -4.60 6.62
N THR A 78 -0.98 -5.46 6.60
CA THR A 78 -0.85 -6.82 6.06
C THR A 78 -0.64 -6.80 4.55
N ASN A 79 -1.38 -5.96 3.80
CA ASN A 79 -1.17 -5.77 2.37
C ASN A 79 0.28 -5.37 2.08
N CYS A 80 0.81 -4.37 2.78
CA CYS A 80 2.20 -3.91 2.62
C CYS A 80 3.23 -5.03 2.85
N VAL A 81 3.08 -5.83 3.90
CA VAL A 81 4.03 -6.93 4.16
C VAL A 81 3.87 -8.07 3.16
N MET A 82 2.67 -8.31 2.63
CA MET A 82 2.41 -9.32 1.60
C MET A 82 3.10 -9.00 0.29
N HIS A 83 3.12 -7.75 -0.15
CA HIS A 83 3.90 -7.35 -1.34
C HIS A 83 5.37 -7.74 -1.21
N HIS A 84 5.94 -7.57 -0.02
CA HIS A 84 7.33 -7.93 0.25
C HIS A 84 7.54 -9.46 0.31
N ILE A 85 6.68 -10.19 1.04
CA ILE A 85 6.74 -11.65 1.16
C ILE A 85 6.65 -12.31 -0.21
N LEU A 86 5.72 -11.84 -1.05
CA LEU A 86 5.49 -12.37 -2.39
C LEU A 86 6.50 -11.87 -3.42
N SER A 87 7.46 -11.04 -3.00
CA SER A 87 8.54 -10.49 -3.85
C SER A 87 8.01 -9.81 -5.11
N HIS A 88 6.89 -9.09 -5.01
CA HIS A 88 6.22 -8.49 -6.16
C HIS A 88 7.10 -7.52 -6.93
N GLN A 89 7.98 -6.77 -6.24
CA GLN A 89 8.92 -5.86 -6.90
C GLN A 89 9.92 -6.61 -7.80
N GLN A 90 10.45 -7.74 -7.34
CA GLN A 90 11.38 -8.57 -8.11
C GLN A 90 10.65 -9.30 -9.26
N ARG A 91 9.41 -9.72 -9.03
CA ARG A 91 8.57 -10.42 -10.00
C ARG A 91 7.97 -9.51 -11.06
N LYS A 92 8.06 -8.19 -10.92
CA LYS A 92 7.62 -7.21 -11.94
C LYS A 92 8.26 -7.50 -13.29
N LEU A 93 9.55 -7.77 -13.32
CA LEU A 93 10.35 -7.99 -14.53
C LEU A 93 10.12 -6.85 -15.55
N LYS A 94 9.69 -7.22 -16.79
CA LYS A 94 9.40 -6.27 -17.88
C LYS A 94 7.93 -5.84 -17.94
N ARG A 95 7.13 -6.12 -16.90
CA ARG A 95 5.71 -5.72 -16.86
C ARG A 95 5.56 -4.23 -16.62
N LYS A 96 4.50 -3.64 -17.18
CA LYS A 96 4.14 -2.23 -16.94
C LYS A 96 3.87 -2.00 -15.46
N GLY A 97 4.45 -0.91 -14.93
CA GLY A 97 4.44 -0.64 -13.50
C GLY A 97 3.06 -0.56 -12.89
N TYR A 98 2.26 0.35 -13.40
CA TYR A 98 0.88 0.55 -12.92
C TYR A 98 0.03 -0.72 -13.02
N LEU A 99 0.01 -1.38 -14.19
CA LEU A 99 -0.80 -2.57 -14.40
C LEU A 99 -0.33 -3.74 -13.53
N TRP A 100 0.99 -3.85 -13.30
CA TRP A 100 1.55 -4.82 -12.38
C TRP A 100 1.16 -4.55 -10.93
N GLN A 101 1.20 -3.29 -10.50
CA GLN A 101 0.77 -2.91 -9.17
C GLN A 101 -0.71 -3.24 -8.95
N LEU A 102 -1.57 -2.86 -9.89
CA LEU A 102 -2.99 -3.18 -9.84
C LEU A 102 -3.23 -4.70 -9.75
N ALA A 103 -2.51 -5.49 -10.54
CA ALA A 103 -2.60 -6.95 -10.51
C ALA A 103 -2.16 -7.55 -9.17
N THR A 104 -1.08 -7.03 -8.60
CA THR A 104 -0.58 -7.49 -7.29
C THR A 104 -1.53 -7.10 -6.16
N ASP A 105 -2.14 -5.92 -6.21
CA ASP A 105 -3.17 -5.48 -5.26
C ASP A 105 -4.40 -6.38 -5.32
N TYR A 106 -4.93 -6.66 -6.50
CA TYR A 106 -6.05 -7.59 -6.65
C TYR A 106 -5.73 -8.98 -6.09
N ALA A 107 -4.53 -9.50 -6.35
CA ALA A 107 -4.11 -10.81 -5.84
C ALA A 107 -4.08 -10.84 -4.31
N ILE A 108 -3.42 -9.86 -3.69
CA ILE A 108 -3.32 -9.76 -2.23
C ILE A 108 -4.69 -9.52 -1.60
N ASN A 109 -5.46 -8.55 -2.12
CA ASN A 109 -6.72 -8.14 -1.51
C ASN A 109 -7.76 -9.27 -1.57
N ASN A 110 -7.80 -10.06 -2.67
CA ASN A 110 -8.61 -11.28 -2.73
C ASN A 110 -8.15 -12.34 -1.70
N LEU A 111 -6.84 -12.49 -1.49
CA LEU A 111 -6.32 -13.42 -0.48
C LEU A 111 -6.69 -12.99 0.93
N LEU A 112 -6.55 -11.71 1.27
CA LEU A 112 -6.86 -11.18 2.59
C LEU A 112 -8.38 -11.23 2.88
N ALA A 113 -9.20 -10.87 1.89
CA ALA A 113 -10.65 -10.98 2.00
C ALA A 113 -11.11 -12.43 2.22
N LYS A 114 -10.51 -13.40 1.51
CA LYS A 114 -10.78 -14.84 1.70
C LYS A 114 -10.46 -15.30 3.12
N ASN A 115 -9.48 -14.68 3.77
CA ASN A 115 -9.10 -14.97 5.15
C ASN A 115 -9.86 -14.12 6.19
N GLY A 116 -10.91 -13.42 5.78
CA GLY A 116 -11.83 -12.72 6.67
C GLY A 116 -11.30 -11.38 7.20
N MET A 117 -10.29 -10.81 6.58
CA MET A 117 -9.85 -9.46 6.94
C MET A 117 -10.82 -8.41 6.40
N LYS A 118 -11.14 -7.42 7.23
CA LYS A 118 -11.99 -6.30 6.83
C LYS A 118 -11.21 -5.37 5.90
N MET A 119 -11.70 -5.19 4.69
CA MET A 119 -11.09 -4.28 3.71
C MET A 119 -11.53 -2.84 3.94
N PRO A 120 -10.63 -1.86 3.76
CA PRO A 120 -11.01 -0.45 3.61
C PRO A 120 -11.87 -0.22 2.36
N ASP A 121 -12.69 0.83 2.39
CA ASP A 121 -13.42 1.25 1.20
C ASP A 121 -12.46 1.77 0.11
N GLY A 122 -12.85 1.59 -1.15
CA GLY A 122 -12.10 2.09 -2.31
C GLY A 122 -10.83 1.29 -2.68
N ILE A 123 -10.57 0.16 -2.00
CA ILE A 123 -9.42 -0.68 -2.32
C ILE A 123 -9.66 -1.52 -3.58
N ASN A 124 -8.58 -1.83 -4.33
CA ASN A 124 -8.63 -2.65 -5.54
C ASN A 124 -9.07 -4.09 -5.21
N TYR A 125 -10.34 -4.39 -5.42
CA TYR A 125 -10.93 -5.70 -5.16
C TYR A 125 -11.96 -6.07 -6.21
N ASP A 126 -11.80 -7.25 -6.81
CA ASP A 126 -12.80 -7.84 -7.70
C ASP A 126 -12.80 -9.36 -7.53
N LYS A 127 -13.96 -9.92 -7.25
CA LYS A 127 -14.16 -11.38 -7.07
C LYS A 127 -13.77 -12.22 -8.29
N LYS A 128 -13.77 -11.62 -9.50
CA LYS A 128 -13.36 -12.32 -10.74
C LYS A 128 -11.91 -12.82 -10.66
N PHE A 129 -11.06 -12.14 -9.89
CA PHE A 129 -9.65 -12.50 -9.69
C PHE A 129 -9.39 -13.44 -8.51
N LYS A 130 -10.44 -14.00 -7.90
CA LYS A 130 -10.31 -14.91 -6.77
C LYS A 130 -9.48 -16.14 -7.13
N ASN A 131 -8.48 -16.46 -6.30
CA ASN A 131 -7.52 -17.57 -6.45
C ASN A 131 -6.60 -17.45 -7.67
N MET A 132 -6.49 -16.30 -8.30
CA MET A 132 -5.52 -16.03 -9.37
C MET A 132 -4.21 -15.49 -8.79
N TYR A 133 -3.08 -15.83 -9.43
CA TYR A 133 -1.79 -15.21 -9.17
C TYR A 133 -1.68 -13.83 -9.84
N ALA A 134 -0.79 -12.99 -9.33
CA ALA A 134 -0.60 -11.63 -9.87
C ALA A 134 -0.28 -11.63 -11.38
N GLU A 135 0.48 -12.62 -11.87
CA GLU A 135 0.80 -12.78 -13.30
C GLU A 135 -0.45 -13.05 -14.14
N GLU A 136 -1.33 -13.92 -13.67
CA GLU A 136 -2.58 -14.25 -14.35
C GLU A 136 -3.53 -13.05 -14.41
N ILE A 137 -3.60 -12.30 -13.30
CA ILE A 137 -4.39 -11.07 -13.22
C ILE A 137 -3.83 -10.01 -14.17
N TYR A 138 -2.50 -9.86 -14.21
CA TYR A 138 -1.83 -8.93 -15.11
C TYR A 138 -2.20 -9.20 -16.59
N GLU A 139 -2.14 -10.46 -17.03
CA GLU A 139 -2.51 -10.82 -18.39
C GLU A 139 -4.02 -10.60 -18.65
N ALA A 140 -4.87 -10.87 -17.67
CA ALA A 140 -6.31 -10.59 -17.80
C ALA A 140 -6.59 -9.09 -17.92
N LEU A 141 -6.01 -8.26 -17.07
CA LEU A 141 -6.16 -6.79 -17.14
C LEU A 141 -5.61 -6.22 -18.47
N LYS A 142 -4.46 -6.73 -18.92
CA LYS A 142 -3.88 -6.34 -20.19
C LYS A 142 -4.83 -6.66 -21.36
N LYS A 143 -5.43 -7.83 -21.36
CA LYS A 143 -6.42 -8.23 -22.37
C LYS A 143 -7.65 -7.33 -22.34
N GLU A 144 -8.20 -7.04 -21.16
CA GLU A 144 -9.35 -6.14 -21.00
C GLU A 144 -9.05 -4.73 -21.56
N ARG A 145 -7.83 -4.20 -21.35
CA ARG A 145 -7.41 -2.91 -21.92
C ARG A 145 -7.40 -2.94 -23.45
N ILE A 146 -6.83 -3.98 -24.04
CA ILE A 146 -6.80 -4.14 -25.51
C ILE A 146 -8.22 -4.22 -26.08
N GLU A 147 -9.10 -5.00 -25.45
CA GLU A 147 -10.50 -5.15 -25.87
C GLU A 147 -11.29 -3.84 -25.73
N ALA A 148 -10.91 -3.00 -24.78
CA ALA A 148 -11.46 -1.66 -24.61
C ALA A 148 -10.89 -0.61 -25.60
N GLY A 149 -9.97 -1.01 -26.49
CA GLY A 149 -9.39 -0.14 -27.52
C GLY A 149 -8.17 0.68 -27.06
N PHE A 150 -7.61 0.37 -25.88
CA PHE A 150 -6.35 0.97 -25.44
C PHE A 150 -5.15 0.15 -25.93
N ASP A 151 -4.05 0.84 -26.26
CA ASP A 151 -2.82 0.13 -26.58
C ASP A 151 -2.29 -0.57 -25.30
N ALA A 152 -1.92 -1.84 -25.44
CA ALA A 152 -1.32 -2.62 -24.35
C ALA A 152 0.03 -2.05 -23.87
N TYR A 153 0.61 -1.14 -24.63
CA TYR A 153 1.96 -0.59 -24.45
C TYR A 153 2.00 0.93 -24.25
N GLU A 154 0.92 1.65 -24.55
CA GLU A 154 0.83 3.07 -24.24
C GLU A 154 0.63 3.26 -22.72
N GLU A 155 1.53 4.03 -22.13
CA GLU A 155 1.34 4.53 -20.77
C GLU A 155 0.39 5.72 -20.85
N ASP A 156 -0.76 5.64 -20.16
CA ASP A 156 -1.58 6.81 -19.89
C ASP A 156 -0.73 7.86 -19.14
N GLU A 157 -0.94 9.15 -19.45
CA GLU A 157 -0.26 10.24 -18.69
C GLU A 157 -0.49 10.11 -17.18
N ASN A 158 -1.62 9.56 -16.76
CA ASN A 158 -1.90 9.23 -15.37
C ASN A 158 -1.01 8.12 -14.81
N GLU A 159 -0.63 7.12 -15.60
CA GLU A 159 0.28 6.04 -15.20
C GLU A 159 1.70 6.57 -14.96
N LYS A 160 2.19 7.46 -15.83
CA LYS A 160 3.50 8.12 -15.67
C LYS A 160 3.55 8.97 -14.42
N ASN A 161 2.50 9.76 -14.17
CA ASN A 161 2.39 10.59 -12.99
C ASN A 161 2.37 9.77 -11.69
N GLN A 162 1.73 8.59 -11.68
CA GLN A 162 1.71 7.72 -10.51
C GLN A 162 3.05 7.03 -10.26
N GLU A 163 3.75 6.53 -11.30
CA GLU A 163 5.09 5.95 -11.15
C GLU A 163 6.11 7.01 -10.67
N GLU A 164 6.06 8.23 -11.20
CA GLU A 164 6.90 9.34 -10.74
C GLU A 164 6.59 9.75 -9.30
N GLN A 165 5.31 9.78 -8.91
CA GLN A 165 4.91 10.09 -7.54
C GLN A 165 5.37 9.01 -6.55
N GLU A 166 5.30 7.73 -6.90
CA GLU A 166 5.78 6.66 -6.03
C GLU A 166 7.30 6.69 -5.86
N GLN A 167 8.06 6.90 -6.93
CA GLN A 167 9.51 7.06 -6.85
C GLN A 167 9.90 8.29 -6.02
N ASN A 168 9.18 9.38 -6.16
CA ASN A 168 9.41 10.60 -5.40
C ASN A 168 9.04 10.50 -3.91
N LYS A 169 8.06 9.65 -3.53
CA LYS A 169 7.67 9.43 -2.13
C LYS A 169 8.85 8.99 -1.25
N PHE A 170 9.73 8.13 -1.76
CA PHE A 170 10.88 7.61 -1.00
C PHE A 170 12.20 8.35 -1.28
N SER A 171 12.30 9.11 -2.39
CA SER A 171 13.53 9.82 -2.76
C SER A 171 13.77 11.08 -1.92
N LYS A 172 12.72 11.82 -1.62
CA LYS A 172 12.82 13.07 -0.82
C LYS A 172 13.25 12.85 0.63
N THR A 173 13.07 11.65 1.17
CA THR A 173 13.45 11.36 2.56
C THR A 173 14.92 10.98 2.70
N LYS A 174 15.63 10.60 1.63
CA LYS A 174 17.08 10.35 1.66
C LYS A 174 17.91 11.61 1.88
N ASN A 175 17.43 12.76 1.41
CA ASN A 175 18.16 14.03 1.50
C ASN A 175 18.08 14.70 2.87
N ILE A 176 17.33 14.16 3.83
CA ILE A 176 17.20 14.68 5.20
C ILE A 176 18.15 13.97 6.17
N GLU A 177 18.63 12.77 5.83
CA GLU A 177 19.56 12.00 6.68
C GLU A 177 21.05 12.28 6.39
N GLU A 178 21.38 13.07 5.36
CA GLU A 178 22.77 13.40 4.96
C GLU A 178 23.20 14.85 5.28
N ASN A 179 22.43 15.62 6.08
CA ASN A 179 22.84 16.96 6.54
C ASN A 179 22.86 17.06 8.06
#